data_81d8936da5d556145e3b3272c5305080
#
_entry.id   81d8936da5d556145e3b3272c5305080
#
_cell.length_a   1.000
_cell.length_b   1.000
_cell.length_c   1.000
_cell.angle_alpha   90.00
_cell.angle_beta   90.00
_cell.angle_gamma   90.00
#
_symmetry.space_group_name_H-M   'P 1'
#
loop_
_entity.id
_entity.type
_entity.pdbx_description
1 polymer ?
#
loop_
_entity_poly.entity_id
_entity_poly.type
_entity_poly.pdbx_seq_one_letter_code
_entity_poly.pdbx_strand_id
1 'polypeptide(L)'
;MLGTLRNLYLNSFLYDKKISKPFISSLKYKSSTYLLSSLVKIQTKKINIDEFVFDAVWTNGNLSNKQFKKLNNFFWIFSLDLKSSSSSVQKIIENWIEINSKYTSKSWEFDTTSKRIISWLTNTKLTYDNSSEEYKNNFNFIIQKQTLHLLNQINNLKKY
;
A
#
# COMPACT_ATOMS: atom_id res chain seq x y z
N MET A 1 -21.47 -19.04 6.86
CA MET A 1 -22.45 -17.99 6.50
C MET A 1 -21.96 -16.56 6.78
N LEU A 2 -21.52 -16.20 7.96
CA LEU A 2 -21.03 -14.83 8.29
C LEU A 2 -19.88 -14.34 7.40
N GLY A 3 -18.93 -15.20 7.05
CA GLY A 3 -17.79 -14.83 6.19
C GLY A 3 -18.18 -14.46 4.76
N THR A 4 -19.19 -15.12 4.21
CA THR A 4 -19.69 -14.87 2.85
C THR A 4 -20.40 -13.54 2.75
N LEU A 5 -21.27 -13.23 3.73
CA LEU A 5 -21.97 -11.93 3.81
C LEU A 5 -20.99 -10.77 4.01
N ARG A 6 -19.95 -10.98 4.85
CA ARG A 6 -18.88 -9.99 5.04
C ARG A 6 -18.12 -9.73 3.74
N ASN A 7 -17.78 -10.77 2.99
CA ASN A 7 -17.09 -10.63 1.71
C ASN A 7 -17.95 -9.90 0.68
N LEU A 8 -19.24 -10.18 0.60
CA LEU A 8 -20.17 -9.45 -0.28
C LEU A 8 -20.24 -7.97 0.09
N TYR A 9 -20.34 -7.64 1.38
CA TYR A 9 -20.31 -6.26 1.84
C TYR A 9 -19.01 -5.55 1.49
N LEU A 10 -17.85 -6.16 1.76
CA LEU A 10 -16.53 -5.55 1.49
C LEU A 10 -16.28 -5.30 -0.01
N ASN A 11 -16.89 -6.11 -0.89
CA ASN A 11 -16.84 -5.92 -2.34
C ASN A 11 -17.95 -4.99 -2.89
N SER A 12 -18.80 -4.43 -2.03
CA SER A 12 -19.92 -3.59 -2.46
C SER A 12 -19.52 -2.13 -2.70
N PHE A 13 -20.26 -1.46 -3.57
CA PHE A 13 -20.17 -0.01 -3.76
C PHE A 13 -20.38 0.79 -2.46
N LEU A 14 -21.27 0.31 -1.58
CA LEU A 14 -21.53 0.96 -0.30
C LEU A 14 -20.29 0.97 0.61
N TYR A 15 -19.56 -0.12 0.62
CA TYR A 15 -18.30 -0.19 1.37
C TYR A 15 -17.24 0.71 0.74
N ASP A 16 -17.08 0.66 -0.57
CA ASP A 16 -16.14 1.52 -1.29
C ASP A 16 -16.41 3.00 -1.02
N LYS A 17 -17.68 3.45 -1.12
CA LYS A 17 -18.10 4.81 -0.78
C LYS A 17 -17.81 5.17 0.69
N LYS A 18 -18.00 4.23 1.62
CA LYS A 18 -17.73 4.46 3.06
C LYS A 18 -16.25 4.74 3.32
N ILE A 19 -15.34 3.97 2.74
CA ILE A 19 -13.89 4.13 2.95
C ILE A 19 -13.26 5.19 2.05
N SER A 20 -13.96 5.71 1.06
CA SER A 20 -13.51 6.79 0.18
C SER A 20 -13.81 8.19 0.73
N LYS A 21 -14.34 8.31 1.94
CA LYS A 21 -14.59 9.61 2.57
C LYS A 21 -13.27 10.30 2.89
N PRO A 22 -13.06 11.57 2.47
CA PRO A 22 -11.84 12.29 2.79
C PRO A 22 -11.75 12.55 4.31
N PHE A 23 -10.53 12.62 4.82
CA PHE A 23 -10.30 13.13 6.17
C PHE A 23 -10.57 14.64 6.21
N ILE A 24 -10.97 15.14 7.38
CA ILE A 24 -11.28 16.56 7.60
C ILE A 24 -10.00 17.41 7.55
N SER A 25 -8.83 16.84 7.85
CA SER A 25 -7.54 17.54 7.85
C SER A 25 -6.58 16.94 6.81
N SER A 26 -5.71 17.79 6.26
CA SER A 26 -4.65 17.35 5.37
C SER A 26 -3.69 16.42 6.10
N LEU A 27 -3.33 15.30 5.46
CA LEU A 27 -2.32 14.39 5.98
C LEU A 27 -0.93 15.03 5.82
N LYS A 28 -0.18 15.05 6.94
CA LYS A 28 1.23 15.44 6.92
C LYS A 28 2.08 14.21 7.19
N TYR A 29 2.91 13.84 6.21
CA TYR A 29 3.81 12.70 6.35
C TYR A 29 5.15 13.18 6.91
N LYS A 30 5.54 12.63 8.04
CA LYS A 30 6.86 12.83 8.62
C LYS A 30 7.46 11.47 8.95
N SER A 31 8.47 11.08 8.20
CA SER A 31 9.18 9.83 8.42
C SER A 31 9.86 9.84 9.79
N SER A 32 9.69 8.76 10.56
CA SER A 32 10.51 8.52 11.75
C SER A 32 11.84 7.94 11.32
N THR A 33 12.94 8.64 11.57
CA THR A 33 14.30 8.17 11.27
C THR A 33 14.64 6.89 12.03
N TYR A 34 14.13 6.75 13.26
CA TYR A 34 14.29 5.54 14.07
C TYR A 34 13.57 4.34 13.44
N LEU A 35 12.30 4.51 13.05
CA LEU A 35 11.53 3.45 12.42
C LEU A 35 12.16 3.04 11.10
N LEU A 36 12.54 4.01 10.27
CA LEU A 36 13.22 3.76 8.99
C LEU A 36 14.51 2.95 9.19
N SER A 37 15.38 3.38 10.11
CA SER A 37 16.64 2.67 10.38
C SER A 37 16.44 1.26 10.93
N SER A 38 15.40 1.05 11.73
CA SER A 38 15.06 -0.26 12.28
C SER A 38 14.55 -1.21 11.20
N LEU A 39 13.72 -0.71 10.28
CA LEU A 39 13.15 -1.49 9.17
C LEU A 39 14.20 -1.82 8.11
N VAL A 40 15.11 -0.90 7.80
CA VAL A 40 16.22 -1.15 6.86
C VAL A 40 17.17 -2.24 7.38
N LYS A 41 17.40 -2.33 8.70
CA LYS A 41 18.22 -3.40 9.30
C LYS A 41 17.63 -4.81 9.12
N ILE A 42 16.32 -4.93 8.93
CA ILE A 42 15.63 -6.22 8.72
C ILE A 42 15.85 -6.75 7.29
N GLN A 43 16.18 -5.86 6.36
CA GLN A 43 16.34 -6.20 4.95
C GLN A 43 17.83 -6.36 4.62
N THR A 44 18.26 -7.58 4.37
CA THR A 44 19.68 -7.91 4.13
C THR A 44 20.08 -7.95 2.65
N LYS A 45 19.11 -8.00 1.73
CA LYS A 45 19.37 -8.14 0.30
C LYS A 45 18.96 -6.87 -0.45
N LYS A 46 19.91 -6.25 -1.14
CA LYS A 46 19.64 -5.13 -2.05
C LYS A 46 18.90 -5.64 -3.30
N ILE A 47 17.94 -4.87 -3.77
CA ILE A 47 17.17 -5.13 -4.99
C ILE A 47 17.42 -3.98 -5.95
N ASN A 48 17.68 -4.32 -7.23
CA ASN A 48 17.70 -3.32 -8.29
C ASN A 48 16.29 -3.10 -8.80
N ILE A 49 15.83 -1.84 -8.79
CA ILE A 49 14.47 -1.49 -9.20
C ILE A 49 14.29 -1.61 -10.72
N ASP A 50 15.36 -1.43 -11.49
CA ASP A 50 15.31 -1.49 -12.94
C ASP A 50 15.03 -2.92 -13.47
N GLU A 51 15.19 -3.94 -12.60
CA GLU A 51 14.82 -5.33 -12.88
C GLU A 51 13.31 -5.61 -12.69
N PHE A 52 12.56 -4.66 -12.13
CA PHE A 52 11.11 -4.80 -11.98
C PHE A 52 10.41 -4.56 -13.32
N VAL A 53 9.90 -5.62 -13.94
CA VAL A 53 9.04 -5.54 -15.13
C VAL A 53 7.63 -5.17 -14.70
N PHE A 54 7.24 -3.94 -14.98
CA PHE A 54 6.07 -3.27 -14.39
C PHE A 54 4.71 -3.88 -14.73
N ASP A 55 4.50 -4.34 -15.95
CA ASP A 55 3.15 -4.63 -16.46
C ASP A 55 2.59 -6.01 -16.09
N ALA A 56 3.44 -6.94 -15.70
CA ALA A 56 3.02 -8.31 -15.42
C ALA A 56 2.88 -8.63 -13.92
N VAL A 57 3.42 -7.76 -13.07
CA VAL A 57 3.68 -8.07 -11.66
C VAL A 57 2.40 -8.14 -10.82
N TRP A 58 1.45 -7.25 -11.05
CA TRP A 58 0.20 -7.18 -10.27
C TRP A 58 -0.89 -8.12 -10.76
N THR A 59 -0.84 -8.47 -12.04
CA THR A 59 -1.85 -9.28 -12.74
C THR A 59 -1.41 -10.73 -12.96
N ASN A 60 -0.14 -11.05 -12.65
CA ASN A 60 0.40 -12.39 -12.90
C ASN A 60 -0.24 -13.45 -11.98
N GLY A 61 -1.18 -14.21 -12.53
CA GLY A 61 -1.89 -15.29 -11.84
C GLY A 61 -1.01 -16.46 -11.37
N ASN A 62 0.27 -16.49 -11.78
CA ASN A 62 1.21 -17.57 -11.46
C ASN A 62 1.97 -17.34 -10.15
N LEU A 63 1.76 -16.23 -9.45
CA LEU A 63 2.41 -15.97 -8.17
C LEU A 63 1.80 -16.83 -7.06
N SER A 64 2.64 -17.50 -6.28
CA SER A 64 2.20 -18.08 -5.02
C SER A 64 1.65 -17.01 -4.08
N ASN A 65 0.76 -17.39 -3.17
CA ASN A 65 0.17 -16.45 -2.20
C ASN A 65 1.24 -15.69 -1.40
N LYS A 66 2.36 -16.35 -1.06
CA LYS A 66 3.49 -15.75 -0.35
C LYS A 66 4.21 -14.69 -1.20
N GLN A 67 4.43 -14.95 -2.48
CA GLN A 67 5.04 -14.00 -3.42
C GLN A 67 4.12 -12.80 -3.65
N PHE A 68 2.83 -13.06 -3.87
CA PHE A 68 1.82 -12.02 -4.03
C PHE A 68 1.79 -11.07 -2.82
N LYS A 69 1.77 -11.60 -1.58
CA LYS A 69 1.81 -10.79 -0.36
C LYS A 69 3.11 -9.99 -0.24
N LYS A 70 4.27 -10.60 -0.52
CA LYS A 70 5.57 -9.90 -0.50
C LYS A 70 5.61 -8.74 -1.48
N LEU A 71 5.02 -8.91 -2.64
CA LEU A 71 4.97 -7.88 -3.66
C LEU A 71 4.04 -6.74 -3.24
N ASN A 72 2.82 -7.06 -2.83
CA ASN A 72 1.77 -6.10 -2.50
C ASN A 72 1.96 -5.38 -1.16
N ASN A 73 2.81 -5.85 -0.26
CA ASN A 73 3.13 -5.18 1.00
C ASN A 73 4.21 -4.10 0.87
N PHE A 74 4.90 -4.02 -0.26
CA PHE A 74 5.92 -3.03 -0.57
C PHE A 74 7.12 -2.98 0.40
N PHE A 75 7.30 -3.96 1.29
CA PHE A 75 8.47 -3.98 2.18
C PHE A 75 9.80 -4.09 1.43
N TRP A 76 9.79 -4.53 0.18
CA TRP A 76 10.96 -4.52 -0.69
C TRP A 76 11.54 -3.11 -0.92
N ILE A 77 10.76 -2.02 -0.74
CA ILE A 77 11.27 -0.64 -0.81
C ILE A 77 12.40 -0.41 0.20
N PHE A 78 12.35 -1.04 1.38
CA PHE A 78 13.44 -0.94 2.36
C PHE A 78 14.76 -1.58 1.91
N SER A 79 14.72 -2.43 0.88
CA SER A 79 15.90 -3.07 0.28
C SER A 79 16.49 -2.25 -0.87
N LEU A 80 15.82 -1.18 -1.30
CA LEU A 80 16.32 -0.31 -2.36
C LEU A 80 17.49 0.54 -1.85
N ASP A 81 18.42 0.85 -2.74
CA ASP A 81 19.39 1.90 -2.49
C ASP A 81 18.67 3.26 -2.45
N LEU A 82 19.05 4.14 -1.53
CA LEU A 82 18.57 5.52 -1.48
C LEU A 82 18.91 6.34 -2.74
N LYS A 83 19.82 5.84 -3.57
CA LYS A 83 20.14 6.36 -4.91
C LYS A 83 19.16 5.88 -5.99
N SER A 84 18.26 4.94 -5.65
CA SER A 84 17.24 4.47 -6.58
C SER A 84 16.37 5.63 -7.06
N SER A 85 15.96 5.57 -8.31
CA SER A 85 15.12 6.60 -8.91
C SER A 85 13.76 6.67 -8.22
N SER A 86 13.46 7.79 -7.55
CA SER A 86 12.16 8.04 -6.96
C SER A 86 11.05 7.99 -8.02
N SER A 87 11.32 8.42 -9.24
CA SER A 87 10.34 8.38 -10.34
C SER A 87 9.96 6.94 -10.70
N SER A 88 10.90 6.00 -10.67
CA SER A 88 10.60 4.58 -10.90
C SER A 88 9.73 3.98 -9.78
N VAL A 89 10.05 4.29 -8.51
CA VAL A 89 9.22 3.86 -7.37
C VAL A 89 7.81 4.43 -7.47
N GLN A 90 7.68 5.72 -7.80
CA GLN A 90 6.40 6.40 -7.93
C GLN A 90 5.55 5.80 -9.06
N LYS A 91 6.15 5.48 -10.21
CA LYS A 91 5.46 4.78 -11.31
C LYS A 91 4.93 3.41 -10.88
N ILE A 92 5.71 2.65 -10.11
CA ILE A 92 5.25 1.34 -9.58
C ILE A 92 4.03 1.55 -8.66
N ILE A 93 4.09 2.54 -7.79
CA ILE A 93 2.99 2.84 -6.87
C ILE A 93 1.76 3.31 -7.65
N GLU A 94 1.93 4.18 -8.64
CA GLU A 94 0.86 4.68 -9.50
C GLU A 94 0.16 3.53 -10.23
N ASN A 95 0.91 2.67 -10.87
CA ASN A 95 0.37 1.47 -11.53
C ASN A 95 -0.36 0.55 -10.54
N TRP A 96 0.20 0.37 -9.32
CA TRP A 96 -0.51 -0.38 -8.28
C TRP A 96 -1.84 0.27 -7.89
N ILE A 97 -1.89 1.60 -7.76
CA ILE A 97 -3.11 2.36 -7.42
C ILE A 97 -4.17 2.18 -8.51
N GLU A 98 -3.79 2.30 -9.78
CA GLU A 98 -4.71 2.12 -10.91
C GLU A 98 -5.42 0.76 -10.87
N ILE A 99 -4.66 -0.30 -10.62
CA ILE A 99 -5.19 -1.68 -10.63
C ILE A 99 -5.93 -2.01 -9.33
N ASN A 100 -5.46 -1.50 -8.19
CA ASN A 100 -5.91 -1.93 -6.87
C ASN A 100 -6.62 -0.83 -6.06
N SER A 101 -7.13 0.24 -6.68
CA SER A 101 -7.84 1.32 -5.99
C SER A 101 -9.14 0.88 -5.32
N LYS A 102 -9.73 -0.22 -5.77
CA LYS A 102 -10.90 -0.86 -5.13
C LYS A 102 -10.48 -2.01 -4.24
N TYR A 103 -11.30 -2.27 -3.22
CA TYR A 103 -11.08 -3.41 -2.32
C TYR A 103 -11.03 -4.73 -3.10
N THR A 104 -10.02 -5.52 -2.81
CA THR A 104 -9.97 -6.96 -3.13
C THR A 104 -9.48 -7.73 -1.91
N SER A 105 -10.00 -8.91 -1.69
CA SER A 105 -9.65 -9.73 -0.52
C SER A 105 -8.16 -10.10 -0.45
N LYS A 106 -7.46 -10.13 -1.57
CA LYS A 106 -6.03 -10.46 -1.65
C LYS A 106 -5.13 -9.24 -1.42
N SER A 107 -5.31 -8.18 -2.23
CA SER A 107 -4.41 -7.01 -2.18
C SER A 107 -4.70 -6.08 -0.99
N TRP A 108 -5.92 -6.15 -0.41
CA TRP A 108 -6.34 -5.38 0.76
C TRP A 108 -6.41 -6.20 2.05
N GLU A 109 -5.81 -7.36 2.07
CA GLU A 109 -5.67 -8.15 3.30
C GLU A 109 -4.97 -7.34 4.39
N PHE A 110 -5.40 -7.48 5.64
CA PHE A 110 -5.04 -6.61 6.77
C PHE A 110 -3.53 -6.44 6.94
N ASP A 111 -2.77 -7.54 7.02
CA ASP A 111 -1.32 -7.50 7.21
C ASP A 111 -0.61 -6.89 5.99
N THR A 112 -1.04 -7.24 4.78
CA THR A 112 -0.50 -6.72 3.53
C THR A 112 -0.72 -5.22 3.41
N THR A 113 -1.92 -4.75 3.74
CA THR A 113 -2.28 -3.32 3.68
C THR A 113 -1.56 -2.51 4.73
N SER A 114 -1.47 -2.99 5.97
CA SER A 114 -0.74 -2.29 7.04
C SER A 114 0.75 -2.13 6.72
N LYS A 115 1.39 -3.19 6.23
CA LYS A 115 2.79 -3.16 5.80
C LYS A 115 3.01 -2.19 4.63
N ARG A 116 2.11 -2.16 3.65
CA ARG A 116 2.18 -1.23 2.52
C ARG A 116 2.11 0.22 2.97
N ILE A 117 1.15 0.56 3.84
CA ILE A 117 1.05 1.92 4.40
C ILE A 117 2.34 2.30 5.13
N ILE A 118 2.87 1.41 5.98
CA ILE A 118 4.14 1.64 6.68
C ILE A 118 5.27 1.87 5.67
N SER A 119 5.41 1.00 4.67
CA SER A 119 6.46 1.12 3.64
C SER A 119 6.39 2.46 2.91
N TRP A 120 5.20 2.84 2.47
CA TRP A 120 5.02 4.06 1.70
C TRP A 120 5.28 5.31 2.52
N LEU A 121 4.77 5.37 3.76
CA LEU A 121 4.89 6.55 4.61
C LEU A 121 6.26 6.71 5.29
N THR A 122 7.01 5.63 5.46
CA THR A 122 8.38 5.72 6.02
C THR A 122 9.43 6.03 4.96
N ASN A 123 9.14 5.79 3.69
CA ASN A 123 10.05 6.04 2.56
C ASN A 123 9.63 7.24 1.70
N THR A 124 9.09 8.31 2.28
CA THR A 124 8.53 9.45 1.52
C THR A 124 9.48 10.06 0.51
N LYS A 125 10.77 10.03 0.74
CA LYS A 125 11.79 10.47 -0.24
C LYS A 125 11.70 9.72 -1.57
N LEU A 126 11.35 8.45 -1.54
CA LEU A 126 11.21 7.62 -2.74
C LEU A 126 9.76 7.59 -3.23
N THR A 127 8.80 7.60 -2.32
CA THR A 127 7.40 7.32 -2.63
C THR A 127 6.53 8.55 -2.83
N TYR A 128 6.95 9.73 -2.35
CA TYR A 128 6.08 10.91 -2.29
C TYR A 128 6.78 12.22 -2.66
N ASP A 129 7.97 12.49 -2.08
CA ASP A 129 8.67 13.75 -2.28
C ASP A 129 9.03 13.94 -3.77
N ASN A 130 9.02 15.19 -4.24
CA ASN A 130 9.33 15.56 -5.62
C ASN A 130 8.44 14.94 -6.71
N SER A 131 7.26 14.42 -6.35
CA SER A 131 6.26 13.96 -7.31
C SER A 131 5.31 15.08 -7.76
N SER A 132 4.55 14.83 -8.82
CA SER A 132 3.52 15.75 -9.30
C SER A 132 2.37 15.89 -8.29
N GLU A 133 1.64 17.00 -8.35
CA GLU A 133 0.46 17.21 -7.51
C GLU A 133 -0.65 16.19 -7.79
N GLU A 134 -0.80 15.78 -9.03
CA GLU A 134 -1.75 14.73 -9.42
C GLU A 134 -1.41 13.39 -8.73
N TYR A 135 -0.14 12.97 -8.79
CA TYR A 135 0.31 11.78 -8.08
C TYR A 135 0.08 11.89 -6.57
N LYS A 136 0.43 13.02 -5.96
CA LYS A 136 0.23 13.26 -4.53
C LYS A 136 -1.24 13.15 -4.12
N ASN A 137 -2.14 13.69 -4.93
CA ASN A 137 -3.58 13.59 -4.68
C ASN A 137 -4.06 12.14 -4.71
N ASN A 138 -3.65 11.37 -5.72
CA ASN A 138 -3.98 9.95 -5.83
C ASN A 138 -3.37 9.13 -4.69
N PHE A 139 -2.11 9.38 -4.35
CA PHE A 139 -1.41 8.75 -3.24
C PHE A 139 -2.11 9.04 -1.90
N ASN A 140 -2.42 10.30 -1.62
CA ASN A 140 -3.12 10.71 -0.40
C ASN A 140 -4.50 10.06 -0.31
N PHE A 141 -5.25 10.06 -1.39
CA PHE A 141 -6.56 9.43 -1.46
C PHE A 141 -6.48 7.93 -1.12
N ILE A 142 -5.56 7.19 -1.74
CA ILE A 142 -5.45 5.75 -1.50
C ILE A 142 -4.94 5.41 -0.10
N ILE A 143 -4.01 6.20 0.47
CA ILE A 143 -3.56 6.04 1.85
C ILE A 143 -4.71 6.24 2.84
N GLN A 144 -5.51 7.29 2.66
CA GLN A 144 -6.69 7.54 3.48
C GLN A 144 -7.68 6.38 3.40
N LYS A 145 -7.98 5.94 2.20
CA LYS A 145 -8.91 4.84 1.93
C LYS A 145 -8.47 3.54 2.59
N GLN A 146 -7.18 3.19 2.47
CA GLN A 146 -6.60 2.01 3.10
C GLN A 146 -6.60 2.12 4.63
N THR A 147 -6.30 3.29 5.17
CA THR A 147 -6.34 3.55 6.62
C THR A 147 -7.75 3.38 7.17
N LEU A 148 -8.77 3.92 6.49
CA LEU A 148 -10.17 3.73 6.87
C LEU A 148 -10.58 2.26 6.78
N HIS A 149 -10.08 1.53 5.77
CA HIS A 149 -10.29 0.09 5.70
C HIS A 149 -9.75 -0.64 6.94
N LEU A 150 -8.48 -0.38 7.32
CA LEU A 150 -7.87 -0.99 8.51
C LEU A 150 -8.65 -0.64 9.79
N LEU A 151 -9.02 0.62 9.98
CA LEU A 151 -9.82 1.05 11.15
C LEU A 151 -11.17 0.32 11.20
N ASN A 152 -11.85 0.16 10.08
CA ASN A 152 -13.09 -0.61 10.03
C ASN A 152 -12.88 -2.09 10.39
N GLN A 153 -11.75 -2.70 9.96
CA GLN A 153 -11.42 -4.08 10.33
C GLN A 153 -11.20 -4.21 11.84
N ILE A 154 -10.42 -3.32 12.45
CA ILE A 154 -10.14 -3.30 13.89
C ILE A 154 -11.43 -3.10 14.70
N ASN A 155 -12.28 -2.17 14.31
CA ASN A 155 -13.52 -1.90 15.01
C ASN A 155 -14.50 -3.07 14.93
N ASN A 156 -14.47 -3.86 13.88
CA ASN A 156 -15.27 -5.07 13.77
C ASN A 156 -14.75 -6.20 14.66
N LEU A 157 -13.43 -6.29 14.89
CA LEU A 157 -12.84 -7.27 15.80
C LEU A 157 -13.17 -6.99 17.26
N LYS A 158 -13.37 -5.72 17.64
CA LYS A 158 -13.74 -5.32 19.03
C LYS A 158 -15.20 -5.62 19.39
N LYS A 159 -16.02 -6.03 18.42
CA LYS A 159 -17.45 -6.33 18.66
C LYS A 159 -17.72 -7.80 18.95
N TYR A 160 -16.69 -8.62 19.00
CA TYR A 160 -16.70 -10.03 19.39
C TYR A 160 -15.77 -10.28 20.57
#